data_0cc3ff2876951800f9dda83def71aae6
#
_entry.id   0cc3ff2876951800f9dda83def71aae6
#
_cell.length_a   1.000
_cell.length_b   1.000
_cell.length_c   1.000
_cell.angle_alpha   90.00
_cell.angle_beta   90.00
_cell.angle_gamma   90.00
#
_symmetry.space_group_name_H-M   'P 1'
#
loop_
_entity.id
_entity.type
_entity.pdbx_description
1 polymer ?
#
loop_
_entity_poly.entity_id
_entity_poly.type
_entity_poly.pdbx_seq_one_letter_code
_entity_poly.pdbx_strand_id
1 'polypeptide(L)'
;LTAALGIGAFAEKTLVAAGQCTTVDPAAPPEVAGLLGCGVMAGLGAAINTGGVARGDSVAVIGCGGVGAAAIAGASLAGARTVIAVDVDDRKLEGAKRFGATHTVNSCRDDPVEVIRSLTDGNGADVVIDAVGVPATYEQAFYARDLAGTVVLVGVPRPEVSIELPLLD
;
A
#
# COMPACT_ATOMS: atom_id res chain seq x y z
N LEU A 1 13.65 -27.50 -8.45
CA LEU A 1 13.11 -26.20 -8.09
C LEU A 1 12.85 -25.40 -9.36
N THR A 2 11.61 -24.99 -9.58
CA THR A 2 11.26 -24.12 -10.70
C THR A 2 11.49 -22.68 -10.27
N ALA A 3 12.29 -21.94 -11.04
CA ALA A 3 12.54 -20.52 -10.75
C ALA A 3 11.26 -19.70 -11.01
N ALA A 4 10.79 -18.96 -10.01
CA ALA A 4 9.71 -18.02 -10.21
C ALA A 4 10.19 -16.89 -11.15
N LEU A 5 9.36 -16.53 -12.13
CA LEU A 5 9.67 -15.50 -13.14
C LEU A 5 10.96 -15.73 -13.94
N GLY A 6 11.49 -16.98 -13.94
CA GLY A 6 12.70 -17.32 -14.66
C GLY A 6 14.01 -16.81 -14.03
N ILE A 7 13.96 -16.28 -12.80
CA ILE A 7 15.12 -15.71 -12.09
C ILE A 7 15.40 -16.52 -10.82
N GLY A 8 16.66 -16.95 -10.64
CA GLY A 8 17.14 -17.55 -9.40
C GLY A 8 17.84 -16.50 -8.54
N ALA A 9 17.06 -15.74 -7.73
CA ALA A 9 17.58 -14.62 -6.97
C ALA A 9 18.29 -15.02 -5.66
N PHE A 10 17.93 -16.19 -5.08
CA PHE A 10 18.57 -16.71 -3.86
C PHE A 10 19.80 -17.55 -4.23
N ALA A 11 20.78 -16.93 -4.87
CA ALA A 11 22.00 -17.54 -5.31
C ALA A 11 23.15 -16.52 -5.28
N GLU A 12 24.39 -16.99 -5.17
CA GLU A 12 25.57 -16.12 -5.18
C GLU A 12 25.76 -15.39 -6.51
N LYS A 13 25.23 -15.97 -7.60
CA LYS A 13 25.26 -15.41 -8.95
C LYS A 13 23.96 -15.70 -9.68
N THR A 14 23.48 -14.72 -10.44
CA THR A 14 22.33 -14.86 -11.32
C THR A 14 22.63 -14.24 -12.68
N LEU A 15 21.94 -14.70 -13.71
CA LEU A 15 22.03 -14.13 -15.06
C LEU A 15 20.72 -13.47 -15.40
N VAL A 16 20.78 -12.17 -15.69
CA VAL A 16 19.61 -11.35 -16.06
C VAL A 16 19.92 -10.55 -17.33
N ALA A 17 18.89 -10.17 -18.06
CA ALA A 17 19.06 -9.29 -19.22
C ALA A 17 19.54 -7.89 -18.76
N ALA A 18 20.51 -7.32 -19.47
CA ALA A 18 21.09 -6.03 -19.12
C ALA A 18 20.03 -4.90 -19.05
N GLY A 19 19.00 -4.95 -19.90
CA GLY A 19 17.89 -3.99 -19.89
C GLY A 19 16.98 -4.06 -18.67
N GLN A 20 17.12 -5.08 -17.81
CA GLN A 20 16.42 -5.20 -16.53
C GLN A 20 17.23 -4.65 -15.35
N CYS A 21 18.46 -4.17 -15.62
CA CYS A 21 19.34 -3.63 -14.61
C CYS A 21 19.29 -2.10 -14.64
N THR A 22 19.23 -1.51 -13.44
CA THR A 22 19.35 -0.06 -13.24
C THR A 22 20.56 0.20 -12.36
N THR A 23 21.37 1.19 -12.74
CA THR A 23 22.47 1.64 -11.91
C THR A 23 21.94 2.39 -10.70
N VAL A 24 22.44 2.05 -9.52
CA VAL A 24 22.17 2.77 -8.27
C VAL A 24 23.43 3.47 -7.80
N ASP A 25 23.28 4.48 -6.94
CA ASP A 25 24.42 5.16 -6.32
C ASP A 25 25.28 4.13 -5.56
N PRO A 26 26.59 4.05 -5.82
CA PRO A 26 27.48 3.12 -5.12
C PRO A 26 27.53 3.33 -3.58
N ALA A 27 27.13 4.51 -3.11
CA ALA A 27 27.01 4.80 -1.67
C ALA A 27 25.73 4.25 -1.05
N ALA A 28 24.75 3.80 -1.85
CA ALA A 28 23.50 3.23 -1.34
C ALA A 28 23.79 1.85 -0.70
N PRO A 29 23.35 1.61 0.55
CA PRO A 29 23.46 0.29 1.15
C PRO A 29 22.77 -0.77 0.30
N PRO A 30 23.40 -1.94 0.04
CA PRO A 30 22.80 -2.97 -0.83
C PRO A 30 21.44 -3.46 -0.38
N GLU A 31 21.21 -3.54 0.92
CA GLU A 31 19.93 -3.92 1.52
C GLU A 31 18.82 -2.89 1.24
N VAL A 32 19.15 -1.63 1.08
CA VAL A 32 18.20 -0.57 0.68
C VAL A 32 17.97 -0.62 -0.82
N ALA A 33 19.03 -0.72 -1.61
CA ALA A 33 18.97 -0.78 -3.06
C ALA A 33 18.12 -1.98 -3.53
N GLY A 34 18.23 -3.12 -2.85
CA GLY A 34 17.45 -4.33 -3.15
C GLY A 34 15.93 -4.19 -2.97
N LEU A 35 15.46 -3.22 -2.19
CA LEU A 35 14.02 -2.98 -1.97
C LEU A 35 13.39 -2.09 -3.05
N LEU A 36 14.20 -1.30 -3.77
CA LEU A 36 13.71 -0.28 -4.71
C LEU A 36 12.95 -0.87 -5.89
N GLY A 37 13.43 -1.98 -6.43
CA GLY A 37 12.90 -2.57 -7.67
C GLY A 37 11.56 -3.30 -7.54
N CYS A 38 11.04 -3.48 -6.33
CA CYS A 38 9.76 -4.16 -6.09
C CYS A 38 8.90 -3.41 -5.07
N GLY A 39 9.13 -3.65 -3.78
CA GLY A 39 8.23 -3.18 -2.72
C GLY A 39 8.08 -1.66 -2.65
N VAL A 40 9.18 -0.92 -2.80
CA VAL A 40 9.14 0.54 -2.78
C VAL A 40 8.45 1.07 -4.02
N MET A 41 8.82 0.57 -5.21
CA MET A 41 8.21 0.98 -6.48
C MET A 41 6.71 0.65 -6.52
N ALA A 42 6.31 -0.53 -6.03
CA ALA A 42 4.90 -0.92 -5.97
C ALA A 42 4.09 0.01 -5.07
N GLY A 43 4.59 0.32 -3.87
CA GLY A 43 3.87 1.20 -2.94
C GLY A 43 3.79 2.64 -3.42
N LEU A 44 4.90 3.24 -3.84
CA LEU A 44 4.93 4.58 -4.41
C LEU A 44 4.03 4.69 -5.65
N GLY A 45 4.14 3.72 -6.56
CA GLY A 45 3.35 3.67 -7.79
C GLY A 45 1.86 3.49 -7.52
N ALA A 46 1.50 2.72 -6.49
CA ALA A 46 0.10 2.56 -6.07
C ALA A 46 -0.53 3.90 -5.66
N ALA A 47 0.18 4.73 -4.93
CA ALA A 47 -0.32 6.03 -4.53
C ALA A 47 -0.29 7.04 -5.70
N ILE A 48 0.88 7.22 -6.32
CA ILE A 48 1.12 8.32 -7.26
C ILE A 48 0.54 8.02 -8.65
N ASN A 49 0.81 6.82 -9.19
CA ASN A 49 0.47 6.51 -10.57
C ASN A 49 -0.92 5.87 -10.71
N THR A 50 -1.21 4.85 -9.88
CA THR A 50 -2.47 4.09 -10.00
C THR A 50 -3.61 4.78 -9.26
N GLY A 51 -3.38 5.19 -8.02
CA GLY A 51 -4.35 5.93 -7.21
C GLY A 51 -4.54 7.37 -7.66
N GLY A 52 -3.54 7.93 -8.34
CA GLY A 52 -3.60 9.31 -8.82
C GLY A 52 -3.72 10.34 -7.69
N VAL A 53 -3.15 10.02 -6.51
CA VAL A 53 -3.24 10.89 -5.34
C VAL A 53 -2.82 12.31 -5.70
N ALA A 54 -3.70 13.25 -5.45
CA ALA A 54 -3.50 14.66 -5.69
C ALA A 54 -3.30 15.44 -4.39
N ARG A 55 -2.88 16.70 -4.54
CA ARG A 55 -2.72 17.59 -3.40
C ARG A 55 -4.06 17.88 -2.73
N GLY A 56 -4.14 17.61 -1.45
CA GLY A 56 -5.33 17.86 -0.64
C GLY A 56 -6.22 16.64 -0.44
N ASP A 57 -5.97 15.53 -1.14
CA ASP A 57 -6.73 14.30 -1.00
C ASP A 57 -6.60 13.68 0.40
N SER A 58 -7.58 12.88 0.73
CA SER A 58 -7.57 11.91 1.83
C SER A 58 -7.21 10.53 1.30
N VAL A 59 -6.23 9.89 1.94
CA VAL A 59 -5.73 8.57 1.53
C VAL A 59 -5.75 7.63 2.72
N ALA A 60 -6.32 6.44 2.54
CA ALA A 60 -6.20 5.36 3.51
C ALA A 60 -5.32 4.23 2.95
N VAL A 61 -4.39 3.72 3.76
CA VAL A 61 -3.53 2.59 3.41
C VAL A 61 -3.76 1.46 4.39
N ILE A 62 -4.29 0.34 3.92
CA ILE A 62 -4.55 -0.86 4.71
C ILE A 62 -3.36 -1.81 4.57
N GLY A 63 -2.71 -2.08 5.69
CA GLY A 63 -1.45 -2.81 5.77
C GLY A 63 -0.22 -1.90 5.71
N CYS A 64 0.50 -1.80 6.83
CA CYS A 64 1.68 -0.95 7.01
C CYS A 64 3.00 -1.75 6.96
N GLY A 65 3.06 -2.80 6.13
CA GLY A 65 4.28 -3.50 5.77
C GLY A 65 5.17 -2.67 4.84
N GLY A 66 6.19 -3.27 4.23
CA GLY A 66 7.11 -2.54 3.34
C GLY A 66 6.44 -1.82 2.18
N VAL A 67 5.49 -2.48 1.51
CA VAL A 67 4.70 -1.89 0.40
C VAL A 67 3.78 -0.78 0.91
N GLY A 68 3.06 -1.03 2.02
CA GLY A 68 2.18 -0.03 2.61
C GLY A 68 2.92 1.20 3.13
N ALA A 69 4.09 1.02 3.75
CA ALA A 69 4.94 2.15 4.17
C ALA A 69 5.38 3.01 2.96
N ALA A 70 5.71 2.36 1.84
CA ALA A 70 6.04 3.07 0.60
C ALA A 70 4.81 3.76 0.00
N ALA A 71 3.61 3.17 0.09
CA ALA A 71 2.37 3.81 -0.33
C ALA A 71 2.03 5.05 0.52
N ILE A 72 2.21 4.96 1.84
CA ILE A 72 2.06 6.09 2.78
C ILE A 72 3.03 7.22 2.40
N ALA A 73 4.31 6.89 2.15
CA ALA A 73 5.30 7.86 1.72
C ALA A 73 4.89 8.49 0.37
N GLY A 74 4.41 7.69 -0.57
CA GLY A 74 3.92 8.15 -1.87
C GLY A 74 2.76 9.13 -1.74
N ALA A 75 1.76 8.81 -0.91
CA ALA A 75 0.63 9.68 -0.64
C ALA A 75 1.07 11.01 -0.01
N SER A 76 1.98 10.96 0.96
CA SER A 76 2.55 12.16 1.59
C SER A 76 3.33 13.03 0.59
N LEU A 77 4.16 12.41 -0.25
CA LEU A 77 4.93 13.11 -1.29
C LEU A 77 4.03 13.73 -2.36
N ALA A 78 2.91 13.10 -2.71
CA ALA A 78 1.92 13.65 -3.63
C ALA A 78 1.14 14.84 -3.04
N GLY A 79 1.25 15.08 -1.73
CA GLY A 79 0.62 16.20 -1.04
C GLY A 79 -0.77 15.89 -0.50
N ALA A 80 -1.09 14.64 -0.23
CA ALA A 80 -2.31 14.27 0.48
C ALA A 80 -2.42 15.03 1.81
N ARG A 81 -3.59 15.55 2.10
CA ARG A 81 -3.88 16.28 3.34
C ARG A 81 -4.02 15.34 4.53
N THR A 82 -4.68 14.22 4.29
CA THR A 82 -4.96 13.22 5.32
C THR A 82 -4.42 11.87 4.83
N VAL A 83 -3.52 11.26 5.59
CA VAL A 83 -2.97 9.93 5.30
C VAL A 83 -3.25 9.05 6.50
N ILE A 84 -4.14 8.08 6.32
CA ILE A 84 -4.64 7.17 7.36
C ILE A 84 -3.97 5.82 7.18
N ALA A 85 -3.17 5.41 8.14
CA ALA A 85 -2.51 4.10 8.17
C ALA A 85 -3.33 3.10 8.99
N VAL A 86 -3.67 1.95 8.41
CA VAL A 86 -4.44 0.88 9.05
C VAL A 86 -3.58 -0.38 9.14
N ASP A 87 -3.41 -0.94 10.32
CA ASP A 87 -2.74 -2.25 10.54
C ASP A 87 -3.24 -2.87 11.85
N VAL A 88 -2.93 -4.13 12.06
CA VAL A 88 -3.19 -4.87 13.31
C VAL A 88 -2.05 -4.70 14.34
N ASP A 89 -0.86 -4.25 13.92
CA ASP A 89 0.36 -4.15 14.72
C ASP A 89 0.69 -2.68 15.04
N ASP A 90 0.61 -2.32 16.32
CA ASP A 90 0.91 -0.96 16.78
C ASP A 90 2.34 -0.48 16.45
N ARG A 91 3.31 -1.41 16.36
CA ARG A 91 4.71 -1.06 16.00
C ARG A 91 4.81 -0.58 14.56
N LYS A 92 4.01 -1.21 13.65
CA LYS A 92 3.95 -0.79 12.26
C LYS A 92 3.21 0.54 12.12
N LEU A 93 2.14 0.73 12.88
CA LEU A 93 1.42 2.00 12.94
C LEU A 93 2.31 3.15 13.42
N GLU A 94 3.11 2.92 14.45
CA GLU A 94 4.10 3.92 14.90
C GLU A 94 5.17 4.18 13.83
N GLY A 95 5.62 3.13 13.15
CA GLY A 95 6.52 3.25 12.00
C GLY A 95 5.93 4.07 10.85
N ALA A 96 4.64 3.90 10.55
CA ALA A 96 3.93 4.58 9.48
C ALA A 96 3.97 6.12 9.62
N LYS A 97 3.98 6.64 10.82
CA LYS A 97 4.11 8.09 11.09
C LYS A 97 5.38 8.69 10.51
N ARG A 98 6.49 7.93 10.50
CA ARG A 98 7.77 8.37 9.93
C ARG A 98 7.70 8.52 8.41
N PHE A 99 6.76 7.83 7.77
CA PHE A 99 6.53 7.89 6.33
C PHE A 99 5.45 8.89 5.93
N GLY A 100 4.84 9.59 6.91
CA GLY A 100 3.89 10.66 6.64
C GLY A 100 2.43 10.33 6.97
N ALA A 101 2.15 9.22 7.67
CA ALA A 101 0.81 8.97 8.17
C ALA A 101 0.41 10.06 9.18
N THR A 102 -0.73 10.69 8.93
CA THR A 102 -1.32 11.71 9.82
C THR A 102 -2.19 11.09 10.91
N HIS A 103 -2.79 9.93 10.60
CA HIS A 103 -3.65 9.16 11.49
C HIS A 103 -3.29 7.68 11.43
N THR A 104 -3.56 6.97 12.52
CA THR A 104 -3.33 5.53 12.61
C THR A 104 -4.54 4.84 13.19
N VAL A 105 -4.91 3.68 12.64
CA VAL A 105 -6.05 2.87 13.06
C VAL A 105 -5.59 1.44 13.31
N ASN A 106 -5.82 0.91 14.50
CA ASN A 106 -5.58 -0.49 14.77
C ASN A 106 -6.87 -1.29 14.56
N SER A 107 -6.93 -2.04 13.47
CA SER A 107 -8.11 -2.81 13.06
C SER A 107 -8.47 -4.00 13.96
N CYS A 108 -7.65 -4.30 14.98
CA CYS A 108 -8.04 -5.23 16.05
C CYS A 108 -8.91 -4.57 17.14
N ARG A 109 -8.99 -3.24 17.17
CA ARG A 109 -9.71 -2.48 18.21
C ARG A 109 -10.88 -1.71 17.65
N ASP A 110 -10.71 -1.15 16.45
CA ASP A 110 -11.66 -0.24 15.83
C ASP A 110 -12.07 -0.76 14.46
N ASP A 111 -13.28 -0.47 14.02
CA ASP A 111 -13.67 -0.70 12.63
C ASP A 111 -12.98 0.32 11.73
N PRO A 112 -12.09 -0.11 10.83
CA PRO A 112 -11.35 0.83 9.99
C PRO A 112 -12.24 1.61 9.02
N VAL A 113 -13.37 1.05 8.56
CA VAL A 113 -14.30 1.73 7.66
C VAL A 113 -14.96 2.90 8.38
N GLU A 114 -15.46 2.67 9.58
CA GLU A 114 -16.10 3.72 10.39
C GLU A 114 -15.11 4.83 10.75
N VAL A 115 -13.89 4.45 11.17
CA VAL A 115 -12.86 5.44 11.54
C VAL A 115 -12.41 6.25 10.32
N ILE A 116 -12.16 5.61 9.16
CA ILE A 116 -11.79 6.33 7.94
C ILE A 116 -12.88 7.32 7.55
N ARG A 117 -14.15 6.90 7.56
CA ARG A 117 -15.28 7.80 7.27
C ARG A 117 -15.36 8.95 8.25
N SER A 118 -15.17 8.72 9.54
CA SER A 118 -15.19 9.78 10.55
C SER A 118 -14.08 10.82 10.35
N LEU A 119 -12.93 10.41 9.81
CA LEU A 119 -11.79 11.28 9.52
C LEU A 119 -11.91 12.01 8.16
N THR A 120 -12.94 11.69 7.38
CA THR A 120 -13.19 12.19 6.02
C THR A 120 -14.62 12.74 5.87
N ASP A 121 -15.11 13.42 6.89
CA ASP A 121 -16.41 14.09 6.91
C ASP A 121 -17.62 13.17 6.59
N GLY A 122 -17.48 11.87 6.87
CA GLY A 122 -18.51 10.86 6.62
C GLY A 122 -18.51 10.24 5.22
N ASN A 123 -17.74 10.78 4.28
CA ASN A 123 -17.79 10.36 2.87
C ASN A 123 -16.92 9.14 2.56
N GLY A 124 -15.81 8.97 3.26
CA GLY A 124 -14.75 8.01 2.95
C GLY A 124 -13.52 8.68 2.33
N ALA A 125 -12.46 7.92 2.10
CA ALA A 125 -11.22 8.45 1.55
C ALA A 125 -11.28 8.55 0.02
N ASP A 126 -10.66 9.60 -0.55
CA ASP A 126 -10.53 9.79 -2.00
C ASP A 126 -9.77 8.61 -2.64
N VAL A 127 -8.76 8.10 -1.95
CA VAL A 127 -8.00 6.93 -2.39
C VAL A 127 -7.82 5.95 -1.24
N VAL A 128 -8.15 4.68 -1.46
CA VAL A 128 -7.86 3.60 -0.52
C VAL A 128 -6.93 2.57 -1.15
N ILE A 129 -5.82 2.28 -0.50
CA ILE A 129 -4.80 1.35 -1.00
C ILE A 129 -4.76 0.12 -0.10
N ASP A 130 -5.09 -1.05 -0.64
CA ASP A 130 -4.88 -2.32 0.06
C ASP A 130 -3.49 -2.88 -0.26
N ALA A 131 -2.67 -3.06 0.77
CA ALA A 131 -1.35 -3.66 0.71
C ALA A 131 -1.26 -5.00 1.49
N VAL A 132 -2.41 -5.62 1.76
CA VAL A 132 -2.53 -6.91 2.49
C VAL A 132 -2.91 -8.05 1.57
N GLY A 133 -4.01 -7.92 0.82
CA GLY A 133 -4.44 -8.92 -0.16
C GLY A 133 -5.31 -10.03 0.42
N VAL A 134 -6.17 -9.74 1.40
CA VAL A 134 -7.15 -10.71 1.91
C VAL A 134 -8.58 -10.19 1.70
N PRO A 135 -9.61 -11.08 1.63
CA PRO A 135 -10.99 -10.66 1.36
C PRO A 135 -11.46 -9.54 2.27
N ALA A 136 -11.27 -9.69 3.57
CA ALA A 136 -11.74 -8.71 4.55
C ALA A 136 -11.15 -7.30 4.33
N THR A 137 -9.86 -7.22 3.95
CA THR A 137 -9.24 -5.90 3.69
C THR A 137 -9.67 -5.32 2.35
N TYR A 138 -10.02 -6.15 1.37
CA TYR A 138 -10.60 -5.68 0.12
C TYR A 138 -12.01 -5.11 0.32
N GLU A 139 -12.84 -5.77 1.12
CA GLU A 139 -14.14 -5.26 1.52
C GLU A 139 -14.00 -3.95 2.29
N GLN A 140 -13.12 -3.90 3.28
CA GLN A 140 -12.82 -2.67 4.02
C GLN A 140 -12.40 -1.54 3.08
N ALA A 141 -11.50 -1.81 2.13
CA ALA A 141 -11.05 -0.81 1.17
C ALA A 141 -12.19 -0.29 0.31
N PHE A 142 -13.08 -1.18 -0.15
CA PHE A 142 -14.24 -0.81 -0.96
C PHE A 142 -15.20 0.10 -0.20
N TYR A 143 -15.53 -0.24 1.06
CA TYR A 143 -16.49 0.52 1.84
C TYR A 143 -15.91 1.77 2.51
N ALA A 144 -14.59 1.85 2.66
CA ALA A 144 -13.91 3.01 3.25
C ALA A 144 -13.65 4.14 2.25
N ARG A 145 -13.84 3.91 0.94
CA ARG A 145 -13.66 4.94 -0.08
C ARG A 145 -14.84 5.90 -0.15
N ASP A 146 -14.61 7.09 -0.66
CA ASP A 146 -15.68 8.00 -1.08
C ASP A 146 -16.45 7.39 -2.29
N LEU A 147 -17.67 7.89 -2.54
CA LEU A 147 -18.51 7.43 -3.66
C LEU A 147 -17.79 7.52 -5.01
N ALA A 148 -17.03 8.59 -5.24
CA ALA A 148 -16.19 8.77 -6.42
C ALA A 148 -14.73 8.34 -6.20
N GLY A 149 -14.43 7.76 -5.04
CA GLY A 149 -13.07 7.39 -4.64
C GLY A 149 -12.52 6.19 -5.41
N THR A 150 -11.21 6.07 -5.39
CA THR A 150 -10.46 4.98 -6.04
C THR A 150 -9.98 3.96 -5.02
N VAL A 151 -10.15 2.66 -5.32
CA VAL A 151 -9.51 1.57 -4.58
C VAL A 151 -8.37 1.00 -5.40
N VAL A 152 -7.18 0.91 -4.80
CA VAL A 152 -5.99 0.32 -5.43
C VAL A 152 -5.62 -0.97 -4.69
N LEU A 153 -5.70 -2.09 -5.36
CA LEU A 153 -5.38 -3.40 -4.81
C LEU A 153 -3.93 -3.76 -5.18
N VAL A 154 -3.03 -3.68 -4.20
CA VAL A 154 -1.60 -4.00 -4.35
C VAL A 154 -1.26 -5.31 -3.65
N GLY A 155 -1.96 -5.62 -2.58
CA GLY A 155 -1.85 -6.91 -1.89
C GLY A 155 -2.23 -8.06 -2.83
N VAL A 156 -1.42 -9.13 -2.83
CA VAL A 156 -1.64 -10.28 -3.73
C VAL A 156 -2.48 -11.33 -3.00
N PRO A 157 -3.71 -11.60 -3.45
CA PRO A 157 -4.57 -12.61 -2.82
C PRO A 157 -4.09 -14.01 -3.17
N ARG A 158 -4.52 -14.99 -2.38
CA ARG A 158 -4.36 -16.41 -2.75
C ARG A 158 -5.28 -16.72 -3.94
N PRO A 159 -4.88 -17.63 -4.85
CA PRO A 159 -5.65 -17.93 -6.07
C PRO A 159 -7.10 -18.39 -5.85
N GLU A 160 -7.38 -18.99 -4.70
CA GLU A 160 -8.70 -19.57 -4.37
C GLU A 160 -9.65 -18.58 -3.69
N VAL A 161 -9.23 -17.33 -3.53
CA VAL A 161 -10.01 -16.31 -2.81
C VAL A 161 -11.03 -15.66 -3.75
N SER A 162 -12.30 -15.68 -3.36
CA SER A 162 -13.37 -14.88 -3.93
C SER A 162 -13.77 -13.76 -2.97
N ILE A 163 -14.19 -12.63 -3.54
CA ILE A 163 -14.70 -11.48 -2.80
C ILE A 163 -16.12 -11.22 -3.31
N GLU A 164 -17.07 -11.14 -2.41
CA GLU A 164 -18.43 -10.71 -2.72
C GLU A 164 -18.59 -9.26 -2.23
N LEU A 165 -18.80 -8.35 -3.16
CA LEU A 165 -19.11 -6.96 -2.85
C LEU A 165 -20.58 -6.73 -3.19
N PRO A 166 -21.49 -6.66 -2.20
CA PRO A 166 -22.86 -6.22 -2.45
C PRO A 166 -22.80 -4.78 -2.97
N LEU A 167 -23.29 -4.60 -4.20
CA LEU A 167 -23.20 -3.31 -4.88
C LEU A 167 -24.25 -2.29 -4.44
N LEU A 168 -25.28 -2.74 -3.73
CA LEU A 168 -26.40 -1.89 -3.28
C LEU A 168 -26.99 -2.46 -1.99
N ASP A 169 -27.00 -1.69 -0.95
CA ASP A 169 -27.97 -1.69 0.14
C ASP A 169 -28.56 -0.30 0.28
#